data_d039911474e98b783d1012a00cffb967
#
_entry.id   d039911474e98b783d1012a00cffb967
#
_cell.length_a   1.000
_cell.length_b   1.000
_cell.length_c   1.000
_cell.angle_alpha   90.00
_cell.angle_beta   90.00
_cell.angle_gamma   90.00
#
_symmetry.space_group_name_H-M   'P 1'
#
loop_
_entity.id
_entity.type
_entity.pdbx_description
1 polymer ?
#
loop_
_entity_poly.entity_id
_entity_poly.type
_entity_poly.pdbx_seq_one_letter_code
_entity_poly.pdbx_strand_id
1 'polypeptide(L)'
;IMFAAQEKDPQRKQALFEKVRKGEVRVLIGSTGTLGTGTNVQDRLFAIHDLDCPWKPAELEQRQGRVRRQGNMFDNVQDYRYVTVGTFDSYMFQTVERKARFISQIMSSGSPSREASDVDATVLSLADMKAIATGDPNIAKRIELENQLTQMKLLKRARADQQRSIRFKIDMQLQPTVDNLERPVSYTHLTLPT
;
A
#
# COMPACT_ATOMS: atom_id res chain seq x y z
N ILE A 1 -33.77 -1.56 -9.51
CA ILE A 1 -32.37 -2.03 -9.61
C ILE A 1 -31.92 -1.88 -11.06
N MET A 2 -30.77 -1.29 -11.28
CA MET A 2 -30.19 -1.18 -12.62
C MET A 2 -28.70 -1.48 -12.60
N PHE A 3 -28.17 -2.03 -13.69
CA PHE A 3 -26.77 -2.39 -13.87
C PHE A 3 -26.09 -1.40 -14.83
N ALA A 4 -25.13 -0.64 -14.34
CA ALA A 4 -24.39 0.34 -15.14
C ALA A 4 -23.55 -0.30 -16.27
N ALA A 5 -23.16 -1.57 -16.10
CA ALA A 5 -22.40 -2.30 -17.11
C ALA A 5 -23.19 -2.68 -18.37
N GLN A 6 -24.54 -2.68 -18.31
CA GLN A 6 -25.41 -2.97 -19.43
C GLN A 6 -25.48 -1.83 -20.44
N GLU A 7 -25.21 -0.60 -19.98
CA GLU A 7 -25.26 0.59 -20.83
C GLU A 7 -23.84 0.93 -21.35
N LYS A 8 -23.55 0.52 -22.58
CA LYS A 8 -22.28 0.83 -23.24
C LYS A 8 -22.31 2.21 -23.94
N ASP A 9 -23.50 2.68 -24.32
CA ASP A 9 -23.69 3.96 -24.97
C ASP A 9 -23.57 5.10 -23.94
N PRO A 10 -22.69 6.10 -24.15
CA PRO A 10 -22.54 7.24 -23.25
C PRO A 10 -23.83 8.03 -22.98
N GLN A 11 -24.68 8.20 -24.00
CA GLN A 11 -25.92 8.93 -23.85
C GLN A 11 -26.92 8.19 -22.97
N ARG A 12 -27.09 6.89 -23.18
CA ARG A 12 -27.95 6.04 -22.34
C ARG A 12 -27.43 5.93 -20.91
N LYS A 13 -26.12 5.88 -20.74
CA LYS A 13 -25.49 5.89 -19.43
C LYS A 13 -25.78 7.19 -18.67
N GLN A 14 -25.73 8.33 -19.35
CA GLN A 14 -26.09 9.62 -18.77
C GLN A 14 -27.58 9.69 -18.39
N ALA A 15 -28.45 9.21 -19.23
CA ALA A 15 -29.89 9.11 -18.91
C ALA A 15 -30.16 8.21 -17.70
N LEU A 16 -29.41 7.10 -17.56
CA LEU A 16 -29.45 6.25 -16.36
C LEU A 16 -29.07 7.03 -15.11
N PHE A 17 -27.96 7.78 -15.14
CA PHE A 17 -27.52 8.57 -14.01
C PHE A 17 -28.49 9.69 -13.63
N GLU A 18 -29.19 10.26 -14.59
CA GLU A 18 -30.29 11.21 -14.31
C GLU A 18 -31.44 10.55 -13.55
N LYS A 19 -31.85 9.34 -13.95
CA LYS A 19 -32.86 8.56 -13.19
C LYS A 19 -32.45 8.27 -11.77
N VAL A 20 -31.13 7.95 -11.54
CA VAL A 20 -30.59 7.76 -10.20
C VAL A 20 -30.69 9.06 -9.40
N ARG A 21 -30.28 10.21 -9.97
CA ARG A 21 -30.39 11.53 -9.30
C ARG A 21 -31.82 11.92 -8.96
N LYS A 22 -32.77 11.61 -9.84
CA LYS A 22 -34.20 11.84 -9.58
C LYS A 22 -34.80 10.89 -8.53
N GLY A 23 -34.06 9.79 -8.17
CA GLY A 23 -34.54 8.77 -7.23
C GLY A 23 -35.45 7.72 -7.83
N GLU A 24 -35.59 7.68 -9.15
CA GLU A 24 -36.35 6.64 -9.87
C GLU A 24 -35.65 5.29 -9.78
N VAL A 25 -34.31 5.31 -9.71
CA VAL A 25 -33.47 4.12 -9.52
C VAL A 25 -32.90 4.15 -8.10
N ARG A 26 -33.32 3.20 -7.27
CA ARG A 26 -32.92 3.11 -5.86
C ARG A 26 -31.62 2.35 -5.65
N VAL A 27 -31.28 1.42 -6.53
CA VAL A 27 -30.07 0.59 -6.44
C VAL A 27 -29.39 0.59 -7.80
N LEU A 28 -28.14 1.07 -7.82
CA LEU A 28 -27.26 1.06 -8.98
C LEU A 28 -26.08 0.12 -8.72
N ILE A 29 -25.91 -0.86 -9.60
CA ILE A 29 -24.82 -1.84 -9.52
C ILE A 29 -23.84 -1.62 -10.66
N GLY A 30 -22.56 -1.59 -10.35
CA GLY A 30 -21.49 -1.44 -11.35
C GLY A 30 -20.11 -1.72 -10.81
N SER A 31 -19.17 -1.88 -11.70
CA SER A 31 -17.75 -2.03 -11.33
C SER A 31 -17.10 -0.67 -11.09
N THR A 32 -15.94 -0.67 -10.41
CA THR A 32 -15.12 0.53 -10.23
C THR A 32 -14.80 1.21 -11.57
N GLY A 33 -14.52 0.44 -12.61
CA GLY A 33 -14.26 0.97 -13.95
C GLY A 33 -15.49 1.64 -14.60
N THR A 34 -16.70 1.12 -14.38
CA THR A 34 -17.92 1.66 -14.98
C THR A 34 -18.51 2.85 -14.21
N LEU A 35 -18.41 2.84 -12.91
CA LEU A 35 -18.89 3.90 -12.01
C LEU A 35 -17.74 4.79 -11.52
N GLY A 36 -16.51 4.34 -11.75
CA GLY A 36 -15.30 4.95 -11.22
C GLY A 36 -14.88 6.26 -11.88
N THR A 37 -15.24 6.58 -13.12
CA THR A 37 -14.82 7.80 -13.82
C THR A 37 -16.01 8.58 -14.37
N GLY A 38 -16.07 9.91 -14.08
CA GLY A 38 -17.05 10.83 -14.69
C GLY A 38 -18.50 10.66 -14.25
N THR A 39 -18.79 9.84 -13.23
CA THR A 39 -20.15 9.64 -12.75
C THR A 39 -20.49 10.64 -11.65
N ASN A 40 -21.61 11.33 -11.80
CA ASN A 40 -22.14 12.30 -10.87
C ASN A 40 -23.54 11.83 -10.43
N VAL A 41 -23.58 10.93 -9.44
CA VAL A 41 -24.83 10.28 -8.95
C VAL A 41 -25.03 10.44 -7.45
N GLN A 42 -24.23 11.33 -6.82
CA GLN A 42 -24.17 11.47 -5.36
C GLN A 42 -25.41 12.11 -4.74
N ASP A 43 -26.23 12.82 -5.50
CA ASP A 43 -27.28 13.72 -4.97
C ASP A 43 -28.19 13.04 -3.95
N ARG A 44 -28.52 11.76 -4.17
CA ARG A 44 -29.38 10.95 -3.29
C ARG A 44 -28.72 9.66 -2.83
N LEU A 45 -27.39 9.63 -2.80
CA LEU A 45 -26.65 8.44 -2.42
C LEU A 45 -26.58 8.32 -0.89
N PHE A 46 -27.34 7.39 -0.33
CA PHE A 46 -27.39 7.13 1.11
C PHE A 46 -26.34 6.10 1.57
N ALA A 47 -26.06 5.09 0.74
CA ALA A 47 -25.14 4.02 1.09
C ALA A 47 -24.34 3.52 -0.10
N ILE A 48 -23.12 3.09 0.16
CA ILE A 48 -22.28 2.32 -0.74
C ILE A 48 -22.10 0.91 -0.19
N HIS A 49 -22.11 -0.07 -1.08
CA HIS A 49 -21.94 -1.49 -0.75
C HIS A 49 -20.79 -2.04 -1.56
N ASP A 50 -19.61 -2.20 -0.93
CA ASP A 50 -18.43 -2.82 -1.53
C ASP A 50 -18.54 -4.34 -1.42
N LEU A 51 -18.88 -5.00 -2.53
CA LEU A 51 -19.01 -6.46 -2.62
C LEU A 51 -17.69 -7.14 -2.97
N ASP A 52 -16.72 -6.39 -3.46
CA ASP A 52 -15.38 -6.85 -3.81
C ASP A 52 -14.31 -5.93 -3.19
N CYS A 53 -13.15 -6.49 -2.92
CA CYS A 53 -11.99 -5.74 -2.44
C CYS A 53 -11.03 -5.45 -3.60
N PRO A 54 -10.73 -4.18 -3.92
CA PRO A 54 -9.71 -3.85 -4.90
C PRO A 54 -8.30 -4.09 -4.36
N TRP A 55 -7.32 -4.23 -5.25
CA TRP A 55 -5.92 -4.40 -4.87
C TRP A 55 -5.22 -3.12 -4.41
N LYS A 56 -5.79 -1.95 -4.75
CA LYS A 56 -5.19 -0.65 -4.49
C LYS A 56 -6.03 0.15 -3.50
N PRO A 57 -5.42 0.69 -2.43
CA PRO A 57 -6.13 1.58 -1.49
C PRO A 57 -6.80 2.77 -2.18
N ALA A 58 -6.14 3.36 -3.18
CA ALA A 58 -6.65 4.49 -3.93
C ALA A 58 -8.01 4.20 -4.63
N GLU A 59 -8.28 2.95 -5.00
CA GLU A 59 -9.57 2.58 -5.59
C GLU A 59 -10.70 2.60 -4.54
N LEU A 60 -10.43 2.21 -3.29
CA LEU A 60 -11.39 2.36 -2.18
C LEU A 60 -11.64 3.82 -1.87
N GLU A 61 -10.58 4.62 -1.77
CA GLU A 61 -10.69 6.06 -1.54
C GLU A 61 -11.47 6.74 -2.67
N GLN A 62 -11.24 6.31 -3.91
CA GLN A 62 -11.96 6.81 -5.06
C GLN A 62 -13.46 6.45 -5.02
N ARG A 63 -13.82 5.24 -4.59
CA ARG A 63 -15.21 4.83 -4.37
C ARG A 63 -15.86 5.70 -3.29
N GLN A 64 -15.22 5.87 -2.15
CA GLN A 64 -15.70 6.70 -1.04
C GLN A 64 -15.79 8.19 -1.41
N GLY A 65 -14.78 8.72 -2.10
CA GLY A 65 -14.77 10.11 -2.54
C GLY A 65 -15.88 10.48 -3.51
N ARG A 66 -16.51 9.50 -4.15
CA ARG A 66 -17.71 9.74 -5.00
C ARG A 66 -18.97 9.92 -4.18
N VAL A 67 -19.04 9.22 -3.08
CA VAL A 67 -20.19 9.24 -2.18
C VAL A 67 -20.18 10.49 -1.31
N ARG A 68 -18.99 10.90 -0.87
CA ARG A 68 -18.75 12.06 0.01
C ARG A 68 -18.58 13.38 -0.74
N ARG A 69 -19.12 13.50 -1.95
CA ARG A 69 -19.07 14.74 -2.72
C ARG A 69 -20.09 15.75 -2.23
N GLN A 70 -19.76 17.02 -2.46
CA GLN A 70 -20.71 18.11 -2.26
C GLN A 70 -21.95 17.91 -3.14
N GLY A 71 -23.10 18.31 -2.64
CA GLY A 71 -24.40 18.16 -3.32
C GLY A 71 -25.15 16.88 -2.96
N ASN A 72 -24.64 16.04 -2.07
CA ASN A 72 -25.42 14.95 -1.50
C ASN A 72 -26.44 15.52 -0.50
N MET A 73 -27.69 15.09 -0.59
CA MET A 73 -28.75 15.49 0.32
C MET A 73 -28.64 14.85 1.71
N PHE A 74 -27.80 13.86 1.88
CA PHE A 74 -27.57 13.18 3.15
C PHE A 74 -26.22 13.63 3.75
N ASP A 75 -26.25 14.13 4.99
CA ASP A 75 -25.04 14.52 5.72
C ASP A 75 -24.15 13.33 6.08
N ASN A 76 -24.77 12.17 6.30
CA ASN A 76 -24.08 10.93 6.63
C ASN A 76 -24.39 9.87 5.58
N VAL A 77 -23.33 9.31 5.01
CA VAL A 77 -23.41 8.20 4.06
C VAL A 77 -22.84 6.95 4.68
N GLN A 78 -23.53 5.84 4.52
CA GLN A 78 -23.14 4.53 5.05
C GLN A 78 -22.19 3.83 4.07
N ASP A 79 -21.09 3.27 4.60
CA ASP A 79 -20.11 2.48 3.85
C ASP A 79 -20.13 1.04 4.37
N TYR A 80 -20.69 0.12 3.58
CA TYR A 80 -20.81 -1.29 3.91
C TYR A 80 -19.81 -2.11 3.10
N ARG A 81 -18.91 -2.80 3.80
CA ARG A 81 -17.95 -3.72 3.19
C ARG A 81 -18.31 -5.15 3.57
N TYR A 82 -18.47 -5.98 2.56
CA TYR A 82 -18.83 -7.37 2.76
C TYR A 82 -17.58 -8.25 2.70
N VAL A 83 -17.35 -8.97 3.78
CA VAL A 83 -16.21 -9.89 3.90
C VAL A 83 -16.74 -11.24 4.32
N THR A 84 -16.51 -12.25 3.50
CA THR A 84 -16.88 -13.62 3.85
C THR A 84 -15.79 -14.22 4.72
N VAL A 85 -16.18 -14.73 5.90
CA VAL A 85 -15.24 -15.35 6.83
C VAL A 85 -14.66 -16.63 6.21
N GLY A 86 -13.36 -16.83 6.35
CA GLY A 86 -12.67 -18.01 5.80
C GLY A 86 -12.44 -17.95 4.29
N THR A 87 -12.61 -16.79 3.67
CA THR A 87 -12.32 -16.58 2.25
C THR A 87 -11.12 -15.68 2.03
N PHE A 88 -10.70 -15.58 0.78
CA PHE A 88 -9.62 -14.70 0.36
C PHE A 88 -9.93 -13.20 0.58
N ASP A 89 -11.21 -12.83 0.69
CA ASP A 89 -11.64 -11.44 0.88
C ASP A 89 -11.03 -10.82 2.14
N SER A 90 -11.00 -11.55 3.25
CA SER A 90 -10.44 -11.03 4.51
C SER A 90 -8.94 -10.72 4.38
N TYR A 91 -8.20 -11.56 3.66
CA TYR A 91 -6.79 -11.32 3.35
C TYR A 91 -6.60 -10.07 2.48
N MET A 92 -7.44 -9.92 1.45
CA MET A 92 -7.41 -8.76 0.55
C MET A 92 -7.62 -7.46 1.31
N PHE A 93 -8.67 -7.36 2.14
CA PHE A 93 -8.96 -6.18 2.93
C PHE A 93 -7.84 -5.85 3.92
N GLN A 94 -7.26 -6.85 4.61
CA GLN A 94 -6.12 -6.64 5.49
C GLN A 94 -4.87 -6.13 4.73
N THR A 95 -4.64 -6.64 3.53
CA THR A 95 -3.51 -6.21 2.69
C THR A 95 -3.68 -4.77 2.22
N VAL A 96 -4.88 -4.42 1.75
CA VAL A 96 -5.20 -3.05 1.33
C VAL A 96 -5.12 -2.07 2.52
N GLU A 97 -5.58 -2.48 3.70
CA GLU A 97 -5.47 -1.66 4.91
C GLU A 97 -4.02 -1.42 5.33
N ARG A 98 -3.16 -2.45 5.28
CA ARG A 98 -1.71 -2.29 5.52
C ARG A 98 -1.06 -1.32 4.54
N LYS A 99 -1.38 -1.44 3.25
CA LYS A 99 -0.91 -0.51 2.20
C LYS A 99 -1.39 0.92 2.48
N ALA A 100 -2.65 1.11 2.83
CA ALA A 100 -3.20 2.42 3.16
C ALA A 100 -2.51 3.07 4.36
N ARG A 101 -2.29 2.31 5.44
CA ARG A 101 -1.55 2.80 6.62
C ARG A 101 -0.12 3.21 6.26
N PHE A 102 0.56 2.40 5.47
CA PHE A 102 1.93 2.68 5.03
C PHE A 102 2.00 3.97 4.20
N ILE A 103 1.11 4.13 3.21
CA ILE A 103 1.01 5.35 2.40
C ILE A 103 0.72 6.56 3.31
N SER A 104 -0.21 6.43 4.25
CA SER A 104 -0.54 7.50 5.20
C SER A 104 0.66 7.90 6.08
N GLN A 105 1.46 6.93 6.53
CA GLN A 105 2.68 7.21 7.29
C GLN A 105 3.70 8.00 6.49
N ILE A 106 3.93 7.63 5.23
CA ILE A 106 4.85 8.36 4.35
C ILE A 106 4.35 9.78 4.06
N MET A 107 3.05 9.93 3.79
CA MET A 107 2.47 11.22 3.42
C MET A 107 2.30 12.18 4.59
N SER A 108 2.11 11.66 5.82
CA SER A 108 1.86 12.48 7.02
C SER A 108 3.11 12.75 7.87
N SER A 109 4.16 11.93 7.76
CA SER A 109 5.37 12.11 8.54
C SER A 109 6.35 13.05 7.83
N GLY A 110 6.71 14.15 8.48
CA GLY A 110 7.78 15.05 8.02
C GLY A 110 9.18 14.40 8.00
N SER A 111 9.29 13.17 8.47
CA SER A 111 10.50 12.34 8.42
C SER A 111 10.08 10.88 8.20
N PRO A 112 10.04 10.41 6.94
CA PRO A 112 9.71 9.01 6.66
C PRO A 112 10.75 8.11 7.33
N SER A 113 10.29 7.03 7.97
CA SER A 113 11.20 6.03 8.50
C SER A 113 12.03 5.47 7.35
N ARG A 114 13.34 5.31 7.56
CA ARG A 114 14.30 4.83 6.52
C ARG A 114 14.01 3.40 6.05
N GLU A 115 13.13 2.68 6.72
CA GLU A 115 12.78 1.30 6.41
C GLU A 115 11.28 1.20 6.19
N ALA A 116 10.91 1.26 4.94
CA ALA A 116 9.59 0.88 4.49
C ALA A 116 9.65 -0.61 4.09
N SER A 117 9.01 -1.48 4.85
CA SER A 117 8.82 -2.85 4.40
C SER A 117 7.94 -2.83 3.15
N ASP A 118 8.48 -3.32 2.04
CA ASP A 118 7.73 -3.44 0.79
C ASP A 118 6.55 -4.40 1.00
N VAL A 119 5.36 -3.81 1.08
CA VAL A 119 4.12 -4.57 1.33
C VAL A 119 3.74 -5.42 0.11
N ASP A 120 4.29 -5.10 -1.05
CA ASP A 120 4.06 -5.83 -2.30
C ASP A 120 5.07 -7.00 -2.51
N ALA A 121 6.14 -7.08 -1.71
CA ALA A 121 7.15 -8.13 -1.85
C ALA A 121 6.65 -9.55 -1.50
N THR A 122 5.46 -9.66 -0.92
CA THR A 122 4.86 -10.94 -0.61
C THR A 122 3.98 -11.41 -1.75
N VAL A 123 4.59 -11.97 -2.79
CA VAL A 123 3.84 -12.67 -3.83
C VAL A 123 3.32 -13.98 -3.22
N LEU A 124 2.01 -14.01 -2.92
CA LEU A 124 1.35 -15.24 -2.52
C LEU A 124 1.35 -16.23 -3.67
N SER A 125 1.79 -17.45 -3.40
CA SER A 125 1.65 -18.54 -4.35
C SER A 125 0.16 -18.93 -4.51
N LEU A 126 -0.18 -19.58 -5.62
CA LEU A 126 -1.54 -20.10 -5.83
C LEU A 126 -1.94 -21.10 -4.73
N ALA A 127 -0.97 -21.81 -4.16
CA ALA A 127 -1.19 -22.71 -3.05
C ALA A 127 -1.58 -21.96 -1.77
N ASP A 128 -0.91 -20.83 -1.49
CA ASP A 128 -1.21 -19.97 -0.35
C ASP A 128 -2.61 -19.35 -0.47
N MET A 129 -2.98 -18.91 -1.68
CA MET A 129 -4.33 -18.39 -1.94
C MET A 129 -5.41 -19.45 -1.69
N LYS A 130 -5.20 -20.67 -2.17
CA LYS A 130 -6.12 -21.80 -1.91
C LYS A 130 -6.20 -22.11 -0.43
N ALA A 131 -5.09 -22.10 0.27
CA ALA A 131 -5.02 -22.39 1.69
C ALA A 131 -5.78 -21.36 2.53
N ILE A 132 -5.66 -20.07 2.20
CA ILE A 132 -6.43 -18.99 2.84
C ILE A 132 -7.93 -19.16 2.53
N ALA A 133 -8.28 -19.55 1.31
CA ALA A 133 -9.66 -19.75 0.89
C ALA A 133 -10.33 -20.95 1.58
N THR A 134 -9.56 -21.97 2.00
CA THR A 134 -10.09 -23.11 2.78
C THR A 134 -10.40 -22.75 4.24
N GLY A 135 -9.97 -21.57 4.70
CA GLY A 135 -10.29 -21.07 6.04
C GLY A 135 -9.53 -21.75 7.18
N ASP A 136 -8.44 -22.47 6.89
CA ASP A 136 -7.61 -23.08 7.93
C ASP A 136 -6.76 -21.99 8.61
N PRO A 137 -6.99 -21.70 9.91
CA PRO A 137 -6.27 -20.67 10.63
C PRO A 137 -4.76 -20.96 10.76
N ASN A 138 -4.37 -22.25 10.72
CA ASN A 138 -2.97 -22.65 10.84
C ASN A 138 -2.18 -22.26 9.58
N ILE A 139 -2.82 -22.33 8.42
CA ILE A 139 -2.19 -21.96 7.15
C ILE A 139 -1.97 -20.44 7.08
N ALA A 140 -2.95 -19.65 7.47
CA ALA A 140 -2.80 -18.18 7.54
C ALA A 140 -1.66 -17.79 8.49
N LYS A 141 -1.58 -18.42 9.66
CA LYS A 141 -0.52 -18.17 10.65
C LYS A 141 0.86 -18.62 10.15
N ARG A 142 0.92 -19.74 9.43
CA ARG A 142 2.17 -20.21 8.80
C ARG A 142 2.69 -19.20 7.78
N ILE A 143 1.83 -18.72 6.89
CA ILE A 143 2.20 -17.71 5.86
C ILE A 143 2.70 -16.44 6.54
N GLU A 144 2.02 -15.97 7.59
CA GLU A 144 2.47 -14.80 8.34
C GLU A 144 3.85 -14.99 8.96
N LEU A 145 4.12 -16.15 9.56
CA LEU A 145 5.43 -16.48 10.14
C LEU A 145 6.53 -16.62 9.08
N GLU A 146 6.22 -17.21 7.92
CA GLU A 146 7.16 -17.31 6.78
C GLU A 146 7.52 -15.91 6.23
N ASN A 147 6.56 -15.00 6.19
CA ASN A 147 6.78 -13.61 5.80
C ASN A 147 7.66 -12.87 6.81
N GLN A 148 7.39 -13.01 8.10
CA GLN A 148 8.21 -12.43 9.17
C GLN A 148 9.65 -12.99 9.12
N LEU A 149 9.81 -14.30 8.91
CA LEU A 149 11.10 -14.93 8.75
C LEU A 149 11.88 -14.37 7.55
N THR A 150 11.20 -14.15 6.43
CA THR A 150 11.81 -13.58 5.22
C THR A 150 12.27 -12.15 5.47
N GLN A 151 11.46 -11.34 6.11
CA GLN A 151 11.83 -9.97 6.50
C GLN A 151 13.05 -9.97 7.44
N MET A 152 13.06 -10.84 8.47
CA MET A 152 14.20 -10.94 9.39
C MET A 152 15.49 -11.37 8.66
N LYS A 153 15.38 -12.29 7.69
CA LYS A 153 16.54 -12.70 6.87
C LYS A 153 17.07 -11.54 6.02
N LEU A 154 16.20 -10.73 5.44
CA LEU A 154 16.59 -9.53 4.67
C LEU A 154 17.28 -8.49 5.58
N LEU A 155 16.71 -8.19 6.72
CA LEU A 155 17.30 -7.28 7.71
C LEU A 155 18.66 -7.77 8.20
N LYS A 156 18.80 -9.07 8.46
CA LYS A 156 20.09 -9.68 8.85
C LYS A 156 21.14 -9.52 7.76
N ARG A 157 20.76 -9.73 6.48
CA ARG A 157 21.68 -9.53 5.34
C ARG A 157 22.08 -8.07 5.21
N ALA A 158 21.11 -7.14 5.22
CA ALA A 158 21.38 -5.71 5.14
C ALA A 158 22.34 -5.25 6.26
N ARG A 159 22.14 -5.72 7.50
CA ARG A 159 23.03 -5.42 8.62
C ARG A 159 24.44 -5.98 8.42
N ALA A 160 24.55 -7.20 7.91
CA ALA A 160 25.86 -7.80 7.60
C ALA A 160 26.59 -7.03 6.48
N ASP A 161 25.87 -6.57 5.46
CA ASP A 161 26.44 -5.76 4.39
C ASP A 161 26.87 -4.37 4.88
N GLN A 162 26.07 -3.75 5.75
CA GLN A 162 26.42 -2.50 6.40
C GLN A 162 27.67 -2.65 7.27
N GLN A 163 27.77 -3.74 8.05
CA GLN A 163 28.98 -4.03 8.85
C GLN A 163 30.21 -4.22 7.97
N ARG A 164 30.10 -4.94 6.84
CA ARG A 164 31.19 -5.10 5.87
C ARG A 164 31.61 -3.76 5.26
N SER A 165 30.63 -2.93 4.89
CA SER A 165 30.91 -1.59 4.37
C SER A 165 31.65 -0.70 5.39
N ILE A 166 31.25 -0.76 6.66
CA ILE A 166 31.91 -0.01 7.73
C ILE A 166 33.36 -0.53 7.95
N ARG A 167 33.55 -1.85 8.01
CA ARG A 167 34.89 -2.43 8.12
C ARG A 167 35.76 -2.01 6.95
N PHE A 168 35.27 -2.11 5.74
CA PHE A 168 36.01 -1.69 4.56
C PHE A 168 36.39 -0.20 4.61
N LYS A 169 35.52 0.67 5.10
CA LYS A 169 35.85 2.09 5.30
C LYS A 169 36.95 2.30 6.38
N ILE A 170 36.89 1.55 7.47
CA ILE A 170 37.90 1.60 8.53
C ILE A 170 39.23 1.15 7.94
N ASP A 171 39.28 -0.02 7.32
CA ASP A 171 40.55 -0.64 6.88
C ASP A 171 41.19 0.14 5.72
N MET A 172 40.37 0.63 4.77
CA MET A 172 40.89 1.27 3.54
C MET A 172 41.03 2.80 3.61
N GLN A 173 40.26 3.46 4.47
CA GLN A 173 40.26 4.93 4.53
C GLN A 173 40.83 5.47 5.85
N LEU A 174 40.40 4.92 6.98
CA LEU A 174 40.75 5.46 8.28
C LEU A 174 42.10 4.93 8.78
N GLN A 175 42.33 3.63 8.66
CA GLN A 175 43.57 3.02 9.15
C GLN A 175 44.85 3.61 8.49
N PRO A 176 44.90 3.76 7.13
CA PRO A 176 46.06 4.38 6.50
C PRO A 176 46.28 5.86 6.90
N THR A 177 45.15 6.55 7.22
CA THR A 177 45.27 7.95 7.70
C THR A 177 45.85 8.01 9.10
N VAL A 178 45.44 7.13 9.99
CA VAL A 178 45.97 7.03 11.34
C VAL A 178 47.45 6.63 11.29
N ASP A 179 47.81 5.62 10.49
CA ASP A 179 49.19 5.15 10.33
C ASP A 179 50.12 6.25 9.77
N ASN A 180 49.60 7.12 8.89
CA ASN A 180 50.37 8.26 8.40
C ASN A 180 50.54 9.37 9.44
N LEU A 181 49.55 9.57 10.33
CA LEU A 181 49.65 10.56 11.41
C LEU A 181 50.57 10.09 12.53
N GLU A 182 50.70 8.76 12.77
CA GLU A 182 51.57 8.17 13.78
C GLU A 182 53.01 8.05 13.31
N ARG A 183 53.29 8.16 12.02
CA ARG A 183 54.68 8.18 11.53
C ARG A 183 55.42 9.37 12.11
N PRO A 184 56.54 9.16 12.86
CA PRO A 184 57.32 10.25 13.37
C PRO A 184 57.84 11.09 12.19
N VAL A 185 57.61 12.41 12.25
CA VAL A 185 58.19 13.35 11.29
C VAL A 185 59.70 13.24 11.44
N SER A 186 60.38 12.60 10.50
CA SER A 186 61.81 12.60 10.44
C SER A 186 62.20 14.03 10.02
N TYR A 187 62.68 14.80 11.00
CA TYR A 187 63.29 16.12 10.72
C TYR A 187 64.49 15.89 9.83
N THR A 188 64.39 16.19 8.58
CA THR A 188 65.56 16.40 7.73
C THR A 188 66.31 17.55 8.31
N HIS A 189 67.49 17.30 8.83
CA HIS A 189 68.46 18.35 9.27
C HIS A 189 68.68 19.31 8.11
N LEU A 190 68.15 20.54 8.21
CA LEU A 190 68.61 21.66 7.45
C LEU A 190 70.02 22.00 7.94
N THR A 191 71.03 21.52 7.25
CA THR A 191 72.40 22.01 7.39
C THR A 191 72.38 23.42 6.80
N LEU A 192 72.55 24.43 7.67
CA LEU A 192 72.83 25.78 7.28
C LEU A 192 74.24 25.82 6.64
N PRO A 193 74.43 26.45 5.46
CA PRO A 193 75.74 26.69 4.92
C PRO A 193 76.44 27.77 5.76
N THR A 194 77.68 27.53 6.15
CA THR A 194 78.63 28.45 6.74
C THR A 194 79.05 29.53 5.74
#